data_f737f8a86a57168cdc8961f81c587862
#
_entry.id   f737f8a86a57168cdc8961f81c587862
#
_cell.length_a   1.000
_cell.length_b   1.000
_cell.length_c   1.000
_cell.angle_alpha   90.00
_cell.angle_beta   90.00
_cell.angle_gamma   90.00
#
_symmetry.space_group_name_H-M   'P 1'
#
loop_
_entity.id
_entity.type
_entity.pdbx_description
1 polymer ?
#
loop_
_entity_poly.entity_id
_entity_poly.type
_entity_poly.pdbx_seq_one_letter_code
_entity_poly.pdbx_strand_id
1 'polypeptide(L)'
;MGFIRNTLNARRCDVIIGTVAGNDMMLTSKPYYRSGYVFVYRKDSGYDIKDWDSPDLKKGIIGVVGQTPPSRPLNDKGLLGNSRPYRIQRDLNLPPSFVIDDLVKGEIDVAILWGPIAGYYAKKASIPLVVVPAPEYEQENIHGKEYWNISVGVRKRDKERMAQLQDV
;
A
#
# COMPACT_ATOMS: atom_id res chain seq x y z
N MET A 1 6.40 -15.35 0.34
CA MET A 1 6.28 -16.46 -0.66
C MET A 1 5.38 -17.62 -0.22
N GLY A 2 5.01 -17.75 1.06
CA GLY A 2 4.16 -18.86 1.53
C GLY A 2 2.68 -18.77 1.13
N PHE A 3 2.12 -17.56 0.97
CA PHE A 3 0.68 -17.38 0.73
C PHE A 3 0.20 -18.14 -0.51
N ILE A 4 0.75 -17.84 -1.68
CA ILE A 4 0.34 -18.47 -2.95
C ILE A 4 0.51 -19.98 -2.92
N ARG A 5 1.63 -20.46 -2.36
CA ARG A 5 1.90 -21.90 -2.21
C ARG A 5 0.85 -22.57 -1.34
N ASN A 6 0.51 -21.97 -0.21
CA ASN A 6 -0.36 -22.58 0.81
C ASN A 6 -1.86 -22.34 0.55
N THR A 7 -2.22 -21.52 -0.42
CA THR A 7 -3.61 -21.24 -0.80
C THR A 7 -3.90 -21.70 -2.23
N LEU A 8 -3.48 -20.91 -3.22
CA LEU A 8 -3.79 -21.15 -4.63
C LEU A 8 -3.23 -22.49 -5.13
N ASN A 9 -1.94 -22.77 -4.89
CA ASN A 9 -1.29 -24.00 -5.34
C ASN A 9 -1.74 -25.22 -4.53
N ALA A 10 -2.12 -25.02 -3.27
CA ALA A 10 -2.72 -26.05 -2.42
C ALA A 10 -4.22 -26.28 -2.66
N ARG A 11 -4.81 -25.62 -3.68
CA ARG A 11 -6.23 -25.70 -4.05
C ARG A 11 -7.20 -25.32 -2.93
N ARG A 12 -6.78 -24.45 -2.00
CA ARG A 12 -7.66 -23.88 -0.97
C ARG A 12 -8.47 -22.69 -1.48
N CYS A 13 -8.03 -22.09 -2.58
CA CYS A 13 -8.76 -21.11 -3.37
C CYS A 13 -8.43 -21.31 -4.85
N ASP A 14 -9.25 -20.77 -5.72
CA ASP A 14 -9.08 -20.86 -7.17
C ASP A 14 -8.63 -19.55 -7.80
N VAL A 15 -8.87 -18.44 -7.09
CA VAL A 15 -8.62 -17.08 -7.57
C VAL A 15 -8.02 -16.25 -6.43
N ILE A 16 -7.06 -15.40 -6.77
CA ILE A 16 -6.53 -14.37 -5.88
C ILE A 16 -6.87 -13.02 -6.49
N ILE A 17 -7.67 -12.23 -5.80
CA ILE A 17 -8.02 -10.86 -6.20
C ILE A 17 -6.99 -9.90 -5.57
N GLY A 18 -6.56 -8.89 -6.34
CA GLY A 18 -5.65 -7.87 -5.82
C GLY A 18 -4.17 -8.25 -5.87
N THR A 19 -3.78 -9.10 -6.82
CA THR A 19 -2.36 -9.39 -7.06
C THR A 19 -1.74 -8.39 -8.03
N VAL A 20 -0.42 -8.24 -7.95
CA VAL A 20 0.33 -7.44 -8.94
C VAL A 20 0.33 -8.16 -10.29
N ALA A 21 0.04 -7.44 -11.36
CA ALA A 21 0.09 -7.94 -12.72
C ALA A 21 1.51 -8.42 -13.07
N GLY A 22 1.60 -9.54 -13.79
CA GLY A 22 2.88 -10.13 -14.18
C GLY A 22 3.60 -10.87 -13.04
N ASN A 23 2.88 -11.29 -11.99
CA ASN A 23 3.47 -12.07 -10.92
C ASN A 23 3.92 -13.46 -11.42
N ASP A 24 5.21 -13.77 -11.29
CA ASP A 24 5.81 -15.00 -11.80
C ASP A 24 5.29 -16.30 -11.16
N MET A 25 4.61 -16.23 -10.03
CA MET A 25 4.09 -17.40 -9.33
C MET A 25 2.71 -17.86 -9.81
N MET A 26 2.03 -17.06 -10.64
CA MET A 26 0.66 -17.31 -11.10
C MET A 26 0.44 -16.76 -12.51
N LEU A 27 -0.66 -17.14 -13.13
CA LEU A 27 -1.17 -16.48 -14.34
C LEU A 27 -2.02 -15.31 -13.91
N THR A 28 -1.76 -14.10 -14.43
CA THR A 28 -2.48 -12.87 -14.07
C THR A 28 -3.33 -12.37 -15.23
N SER A 29 -4.50 -11.81 -14.90
CA SER A 29 -5.37 -11.12 -15.87
C SER A 29 -4.72 -9.81 -16.36
N LYS A 30 -5.36 -9.17 -17.34
CA LYS A 30 -5.15 -7.75 -17.59
C LYS A 30 -5.40 -6.98 -16.29
N PRO A 31 -4.67 -5.88 -16.03
CA PRO A 31 -4.93 -5.04 -14.88
C PRO A 31 -6.33 -4.43 -14.93
N TYR A 32 -7.05 -4.44 -13.81
CA TYR A 32 -8.35 -3.79 -13.70
C TYR A 32 -8.29 -2.44 -12.96
N TYR A 33 -7.18 -2.15 -12.26
CA TYR A 33 -6.86 -0.80 -11.79
C TYR A 33 -5.36 -0.64 -11.54
N ARG A 34 -4.92 0.61 -11.41
CA ARG A 34 -3.57 0.99 -10.97
C ARG A 34 -3.69 1.81 -9.71
N SER A 35 -2.85 1.53 -8.72
CA SER A 35 -2.78 2.32 -7.49
C SER A 35 -1.36 2.32 -6.92
N GLY A 36 -1.13 3.21 -5.97
CA GLY A 36 0.15 3.38 -5.30
C GLY A 36 0.00 3.72 -3.83
N TYR A 37 1.12 3.99 -3.19
CA TYR A 37 1.16 4.54 -1.85
C TYR A 37 0.87 6.04 -1.86
N VAL A 38 0.40 6.54 -0.74
CA VAL A 38 0.06 7.96 -0.56
C VAL A 38 0.54 8.44 0.81
N PHE A 39 0.87 9.71 0.89
CA PHE A 39 1.01 10.45 2.14
C PHE A 39 -0.37 10.93 2.59
N VAL A 40 -0.66 10.78 3.88
CA VAL A 40 -1.88 11.31 4.48
C VAL A 40 -1.50 12.10 5.72
N TYR A 41 -2.03 13.31 5.86
CA TYR A 41 -1.80 14.17 7.03
C TYR A 41 -3.01 15.05 7.31
N ARG A 42 -3.09 15.60 8.51
CA ARG A 42 -4.20 16.48 8.90
C ARG A 42 -4.14 17.80 8.10
N LYS A 43 -5.27 18.25 7.62
CA LYS A 43 -5.34 19.47 6.81
C LYS A 43 -4.91 20.74 7.58
N ASP A 44 -5.11 20.75 8.89
CA ASP A 44 -4.74 21.83 9.80
C ASP A 44 -3.31 21.75 10.34
N SER A 45 -2.53 20.72 9.93
CA SER A 45 -1.15 20.53 10.37
C SER A 45 -0.17 21.61 9.86
N GLY A 46 -0.54 22.31 8.79
CA GLY A 46 0.37 23.22 8.09
C GLY A 46 1.43 22.52 7.24
N TYR A 47 1.33 21.20 7.05
CA TYR A 47 2.25 20.42 6.23
C TYR A 47 1.95 20.59 4.73
N ASP A 48 3.02 20.62 3.91
CA ASP A 48 2.98 20.63 2.44
C ASP A 48 3.91 19.51 1.92
N ILE A 49 3.43 18.28 2.00
CA ILE A 49 4.19 17.08 1.60
C ILE A 49 3.85 16.76 0.14
N LYS A 50 4.86 16.76 -0.74
CA LYS A 50 4.74 16.49 -2.18
C LYS A 50 5.54 15.26 -2.61
N ASP A 51 6.65 15.00 -1.93
CA ASP A 51 7.60 13.96 -2.28
C ASP A 51 8.36 13.46 -1.03
N TRP A 52 9.27 12.52 -1.25
CA TRP A 52 10.11 11.93 -0.18
C TRP A 52 11.15 12.88 0.40
N ASP A 53 11.42 14.01 -0.26
CA ASP A 53 12.37 15.04 0.19
C ASP A 53 11.69 16.21 0.90
N SER A 54 10.36 16.19 0.98
CA SER A 54 9.59 17.23 1.65
C SER A 54 10.05 17.44 3.10
N PRO A 55 10.45 18.66 3.50
CA PRO A 55 11.02 18.93 4.83
C PRO A 55 10.05 18.56 5.97
N ASP A 56 8.77 18.60 5.72
CA ASP A 56 7.74 18.30 6.72
C ASP A 56 7.75 16.83 7.16
N LEU A 57 8.27 15.91 6.34
CA LEU A 57 8.47 14.53 6.75
C LEU A 57 9.45 14.37 7.92
N LYS A 58 10.32 15.36 8.17
CA LYS A 58 11.28 15.35 9.26
C LYS A 58 10.74 15.96 10.56
N LYS A 59 9.58 16.62 10.52
CA LYS A 59 9.04 17.39 11.65
C LYS A 59 8.21 16.55 12.62
N GLY A 60 7.66 15.43 12.17
CA GLY A 60 6.70 14.66 12.94
C GLY A 60 6.91 13.15 12.86
N ILE A 61 6.01 12.42 13.49
CA ILE A 61 6.03 10.95 13.52
C ILE A 61 5.33 10.42 12.26
N ILE A 62 6.04 9.56 11.51
CA ILE A 62 5.54 8.93 10.30
C ILE A 62 5.01 7.52 10.63
N GLY A 63 3.71 7.31 10.47
CA GLY A 63 3.12 5.97 10.56
C GLY A 63 3.27 5.22 9.24
N VAL A 64 3.85 4.03 9.27
CA VAL A 64 4.04 3.18 8.10
C VAL A 64 3.81 1.71 8.45
N VAL A 65 3.20 0.95 7.56
CA VAL A 65 3.10 -0.51 7.73
C VAL A 65 4.47 -1.12 7.43
N GLY A 66 5.04 -1.79 8.41
CA GLY A 66 6.37 -2.40 8.30
C GLY A 66 6.44 -3.46 7.17
N GLN A 67 7.61 -3.60 6.56
CA GLN A 67 7.85 -4.53 5.45
C GLN A 67 7.03 -4.24 4.18
N THR A 68 6.58 -3.01 4.02
CA THR A 68 5.96 -2.52 2.78
C THR A 68 6.93 -1.65 1.99
N PRO A 69 6.72 -1.45 0.69
CA PRO A 69 7.61 -0.65 -0.18
C PRO A 69 8.06 0.69 0.38
N PRO A 70 7.22 1.51 1.03
CA PRO A 70 7.62 2.79 1.61
C PRO A 70 8.72 2.73 2.69
N SER A 71 8.94 1.56 3.29
CA SER A 71 10.02 1.39 4.28
C SER A 71 11.40 1.67 3.69
N ARG A 72 11.55 1.50 2.37
CA ARG A 72 12.82 1.73 1.68
C ARG A 72 13.16 3.22 1.54
N PRO A 73 12.34 4.07 0.87
CA PRO A 73 12.63 5.49 0.81
C PRO A 73 12.75 6.12 2.20
N LEU A 74 12.00 5.67 3.20
CA LEU A 74 12.15 6.13 4.57
C LEU A 74 13.54 5.82 5.14
N ASN A 75 14.07 4.61 4.87
CA ASN A 75 15.43 4.25 5.28
C ASN A 75 16.47 5.12 4.59
N ASP A 76 16.40 5.23 3.27
CA ASP A 76 17.39 5.90 2.44
C ASP A 76 17.43 7.43 2.67
N LYS A 77 16.28 8.00 3.07
CA LYS A 77 16.16 9.41 3.45
C LYS A 77 16.44 9.68 4.94
N GLY A 78 16.83 8.65 5.71
CA GLY A 78 17.13 8.78 7.15
C GLY A 78 15.91 9.09 8.01
N LEU A 79 14.70 8.72 7.55
CA LEU A 79 13.42 9.00 8.21
C LEU A 79 12.95 7.87 9.14
N LEU A 80 13.70 6.77 9.24
CA LEU A 80 13.30 5.65 10.11
C LEU A 80 13.30 6.03 11.60
N GLY A 81 14.15 6.97 12.01
CA GLY A 81 14.23 7.41 13.39
C GLY A 81 12.98 8.10 13.92
N ASN A 82 12.18 8.70 13.04
CA ASN A 82 10.88 9.30 13.34
C ASN A 82 9.71 8.50 12.76
N SER A 83 9.93 7.24 12.40
CA SER A 83 8.89 6.37 11.90
C SER A 83 8.34 5.46 12.99
N ARG A 84 7.00 5.35 13.05
CA ARG A 84 6.28 4.38 13.86
C ARG A 84 5.83 3.22 12.97
N PRO A 85 6.46 2.03 13.06
CA PRO A 85 6.07 0.88 12.26
C PRO A 85 4.82 0.22 12.81
N TYR A 86 3.84 -0.02 11.96
CA TYR A 86 2.67 -0.81 12.25
C TYR A 86 2.83 -2.22 11.71
N ARG A 87 2.26 -3.21 12.40
CA ARG A 87 2.23 -4.59 11.90
C ARG A 87 1.19 -4.73 10.80
N ILE A 88 1.45 -5.59 9.82
CA ILE A 88 0.45 -5.98 8.83
C ILE A 88 -0.73 -6.59 9.57
N GLN A 89 -1.92 -5.99 9.38
CA GLN A 89 -3.15 -6.50 9.96
C GLN A 89 -3.52 -7.85 9.34
N ARG A 90 -3.68 -8.85 10.20
CA ARG A 90 -4.07 -10.23 9.82
C ARG A 90 -5.41 -10.65 10.40
N ASP A 91 -5.94 -9.90 11.35
CA ASP A 91 -7.25 -10.13 11.93
C ASP A 91 -8.32 -9.45 11.07
N LEU A 92 -9.14 -10.26 10.41
CA LEU A 92 -10.20 -9.77 9.53
C LEU A 92 -11.35 -9.06 10.28
N ASN A 93 -11.41 -9.19 11.60
CA ASN A 93 -12.41 -8.52 12.43
C ASN A 93 -12.00 -7.08 12.78
N LEU A 94 -10.75 -6.72 12.59
CA LEU A 94 -10.26 -5.37 12.82
C LEU A 94 -10.18 -4.60 11.50
N PRO A 95 -10.75 -3.38 11.43
CA PRO A 95 -10.68 -2.57 10.22
C PRO A 95 -9.23 -2.12 9.96
N PRO A 96 -8.81 -2.03 8.71
CA PRO A 96 -7.46 -1.54 8.36
C PRO A 96 -7.33 -0.01 8.50
N SER A 97 -8.18 0.62 9.32
CA SER A 97 -8.18 2.07 9.61
C SER A 97 -7.14 2.49 10.65
N PHE A 98 -6.59 1.56 11.43
CA PHE A 98 -5.80 1.81 12.64
C PHE A 98 -4.70 2.88 12.49
N VAL A 99 -4.05 2.99 11.31
CA VAL A 99 -3.05 4.04 11.06
C VAL A 99 -3.72 5.40 10.88
N ILE A 100 -4.87 5.45 10.20
CA ILE A 100 -5.65 6.69 10.05
C ILE A 100 -6.27 7.09 11.39
N ASP A 101 -6.69 6.14 12.21
CA ASP A 101 -7.25 6.42 13.52
C ASP A 101 -6.20 7.08 14.43
N ASP A 102 -4.95 6.60 14.40
CA ASP A 102 -3.84 7.20 15.14
C ASP A 102 -3.46 8.60 14.59
N LEU A 103 -3.57 8.79 13.27
CA LEU A 103 -3.38 10.09 12.64
C LEU A 103 -4.44 11.11 13.10
N VAL A 104 -5.71 10.68 13.16
CA VAL A 104 -6.83 11.50 13.65
C VAL A 104 -6.66 11.88 15.11
N LYS A 105 -6.17 10.94 15.94
CA LYS A 105 -5.88 11.18 17.37
C LYS A 105 -4.65 12.06 17.61
N GLY A 106 -3.82 12.30 16.60
CA GLY A 106 -2.56 13.03 16.71
C GLY A 106 -1.39 12.20 17.31
N GLU A 107 -1.53 10.89 17.35
CA GLU A 107 -0.45 9.98 17.78
C GLU A 107 0.65 9.82 16.73
N ILE A 108 0.33 10.12 15.47
CA ILE A 108 1.26 10.30 14.35
C ILE A 108 0.88 11.57 13.58
N ASP A 109 1.79 12.09 12.81
CA ASP A 109 1.61 13.32 12.04
C ASP A 109 1.39 13.09 10.56
N VAL A 110 2.01 12.04 10.03
CA VAL A 110 1.89 11.59 8.64
C VAL A 110 1.66 10.10 8.61
N ALA A 111 0.75 9.63 7.78
CA ALA A 111 0.57 8.21 7.50
C ALA A 111 1.00 7.91 6.05
N ILE A 112 1.72 6.81 5.84
CA ILE A 112 2.06 6.32 4.50
C ILE A 112 1.36 4.98 4.30
N LEU A 113 0.36 4.97 3.41
CA LEU A 113 -0.54 3.85 3.23
C LEU A 113 -0.81 3.55 1.75
N TRP A 114 -1.32 2.35 1.49
CA TRP A 114 -1.87 1.98 0.20
C TRP A 114 -3.07 2.87 -0.16
N GLY A 115 -3.04 3.50 -1.34
CA GLY A 115 -3.99 4.54 -1.75
C GLY A 115 -5.47 4.20 -1.56
N PRO A 116 -5.98 3.03 -2.00
CA PRO A 116 -7.37 2.65 -1.80
C PRO A 116 -7.80 2.58 -0.33
N ILE A 117 -6.93 2.07 0.54
CA ILE A 117 -7.18 2.03 1.99
C ILE A 117 -7.19 3.46 2.55
N ALA A 118 -6.13 4.21 2.25
CA ALA A 118 -5.98 5.58 2.73
C ALA A 118 -7.15 6.47 2.30
N GLY A 119 -7.52 6.46 1.02
CA GLY A 119 -8.60 7.28 0.47
C GLY A 119 -9.95 6.95 1.09
N TYR A 120 -10.24 5.66 1.27
CA TYR A 120 -11.50 5.24 1.88
C TYR A 120 -11.64 5.72 3.33
N TYR A 121 -10.61 5.49 4.17
CA TYR A 121 -10.67 5.88 5.57
C TYR A 121 -10.44 7.38 5.78
N ALA A 122 -9.65 8.05 4.96
CA ALA A 122 -9.55 9.52 5.00
C ALA A 122 -10.88 10.20 4.70
N LYS A 123 -11.67 9.66 3.75
CA LYS A 123 -13.02 10.17 3.47
C LYS A 123 -14.00 10.00 4.63
N LYS A 124 -13.78 8.98 5.48
CA LYS A 124 -14.63 8.68 6.65
C LYS A 124 -14.11 9.26 7.95
N ALA A 125 -12.93 9.86 7.96
CA ALA A 125 -12.32 10.44 9.14
C ALA A 125 -13.20 11.57 9.72
N SER A 126 -13.15 11.73 11.04
CA SER A 126 -13.89 12.78 11.76
C SER A 126 -13.31 14.18 11.57
N ILE A 127 -12.11 14.28 11.02
CA ILE A 127 -11.40 15.53 10.71
C ILE A 127 -10.96 15.55 9.24
N PRO A 128 -10.78 16.73 8.65
CA PRO A 128 -10.27 16.84 7.28
C PRO A 128 -8.84 16.33 7.16
N LEU A 129 -8.60 15.41 6.23
CA LEU A 129 -7.29 14.88 5.90
C LEU A 129 -6.91 15.25 4.46
N VAL A 130 -5.62 15.44 4.23
CA VAL A 130 -5.02 15.63 2.91
C VAL A 130 -4.42 14.30 2.48
N VAL A 131 -4.67 13.89 1.23
CA VAL A 131 -4.13 12.66 0.65
C VAL A 131 -3.34 13.04 -0.61
N VAL A 132 -2.05 12.76 -0.61
CA VAL A 132 -1.13 13.11 -1.70
C VAL A 132 -0.46 11.83 -2.21
N PRO A 133 -0.46 11.55 -3.52
CA PRO A 133 0.27 10.41 -4.07
C PRO A 133 1.76 10.48 -3.73
N ALA A 134 2.32 9.40 -3.22
CA ALA A 134 3.76 9.28 -3.06
C ALA A 134 4.40 9.04 -4.45
N PRO A 135 5.38 9.85 -4.88
CA PRO A 135 6.04 9.65 -6.17
C PRO A 135 6.85 8.36 -6.19
N GLU A 136 7.12 7.86 -7.40
CA GLU A 136 8.05 6.74 -7.58
C GLU A 136 9.41 7.13 -6.96
N TYR A 137 10.01 6.19 -6.23
CA TYR A 137 11.31 6.38 -5.62
C TYR A 137 12.39 5.78 -6.53
N GLU A 138 13.22 6.65 -7.09
CA GLU A 138 14.36 6.26 -7.91
C GLU A 138 15.65 6.54 -7.16
N GLN A 139 16.50 5.53 -7.07
CA GLN A 139 17.89 5.66 -6.64
C GLN A 139 18.77 5.06 -7.71
N GLU A 140 20.02 5.53 -7.86
CA GLU A 140 20.97 4.94 -8.80
C GLU A 140 20.98 3.42 -8.68
N ASN A 141 20.63 2.74 -9.77
CA ASN A 141 20.52 1.29 -9.90
C ASN A 141 19.35 0.58 -9.19
N ILE A 142 18.41 1.28 -8.59
CA ILE A 142 17.28 0.66 -7.91
C ILE A 142 15.99 1.45 -8.16
N HIS A 143 15.14 0.90 -9.00
CA HIS A 143 13.80 1.46 -9.24
C HIS A 143 12.83 0.98 -8.17
N GLY A 144 12.39 1.90 -7.30
CA GLY A 144 11.32 1.66 -6.34
C GLY A 144 9.98 2.02 -6.96
N LYS A 145 9.19 1.03 -7.35
CA LYS A 145 7.80 1.28 -7.75
C LYS A 145 6.95 1.58 -6.53
N GLU A 146 6.31 2.73 -6.55
CA GLU A 146 5.26 3.08 -5.58
C GLU A 146 3.86 2.89 -6.18
N TYR A 147 3.78 2.50 -7.47
CA TYR A 147 2.53 2.22 -8.20
C TYR A 147 2.56 0.82 -8.81
N TRP A 148 1.44 0.13 -8.71
CA TRP A 148 1.27 -1.21 -9.26
C TRP A 148 0.00 -1.32 -10.07
N ASN A 149 0.09 -2.05 -11.17
CA ASN A 149 -1.07 -2.56 -11.89
C ASN A 149 -1.62 -3.77 -11.15
N ILE A 150 -2.87 -3.73 -10.75
CA ILE A 150 -3.53 -4.74 -9.95
C ILE A 150 -4.43 -5.61 -10.82
N SER A 151 -4.32 -6.91 -10.62
CA SER A 151 -4.92 -7.96 -11.44
C SER A 151 -5.54 -9.04 -10.58
N VAL A 152 -6.25 -9.94 -11.22
CA VAL A 152 -6.68 -11.22 -10.67
C VAL A 152 -5.63 -12.28 -11.03
N GLY A 153 -5.34 -13.20 -10.10
CA GLY A 153 -4.41 -14.31 -10.32
C GLY A 153 -5.07 -15.66 -10.19
N VAL A 154 -4.68 -16.60 -11.06
CA VAL A 154 -5.05 -18.02 -11.01
C VAL A 154 -3.80 -18.89 -11.10
N ARG A 155 -3.91 -20.19 -10.86
CA ARG A 155 -2.79 -21.13 -11.06
C ARG A 155 -2.25 -21.04 -12.49
N LYS A 156 -0.95 -21.16 -12.66
CA LYS A 156 -0.30 -21.06 -13.99
C LYS A 156 -0.90 -21.96 -15.08
N ARG A 157 -1.48 -23.09 -14.70
CA ARG A 157 -2.07 -24.06 -15.63
C ARG A 157 -3.55 -23.83 -15.90
N ASP A 158 -4.24 -22.95 -15.15
CA ASP A 158 -5.67 -22.69 -15.23
C ASP A 158 -5.99 -21.63 -16.31
N LYS A 159 -5.58 -21.90 -17.55
CA LYS A 159 -5.80 -20.98 -18.68
C LYS A 159 -7.28 -20.74 -19.00
N GLU A 160 -8.09 -21.79 -18.88
CA GLU A 160 -9.53 -21.71 -19.11
C GLU A 160 -10.22 -20.77 -18.12
N ARG A 161 -9.92 -20.93 -16.82
CA ARG A 161 -10.42 -20.02 -15.79
C ARG A 161 -9.95 -18.58 -15.99
N MET A 162 -8.71 -18.40 -16.43
CA MET A 162 -8.23 -17.05 -16.75
C MET A 162 -8.99 -16.44 -17.91
N ALA A 163 -9.31 -17.19 -18.97
CA ALA A 163 -10.12 -16.72 -20.08
C ALA A 163 -11.50 -16.24 -19.57
N GLN A 164 -12.20 -17.06 -18.80
CA GLN A 164 -13.48 -16.71 -18.20
C GLN A 164 -13.46 -15.41 -17.37
N LEU A 165 -12.35 -15.17 -16.63
CA LEU A 165 -12.17 -13.97 -15.81
C LEU A 165 -11.79 -12.72 -16.61
N GLN A 166 -11.35 -12.87 -17.85
CA GLN A 166 -11.01 -11.74 -18.73
C GLN A 166 -12.19 -11.26 -19.58
N ASP A 167 -13.21 -12.09 -19.71
CA ASP A 167 -14.43 -11.78 -20.49
C ASP A 167 -15.48 -11.01 -19.65
N VAL A 168 -15.17 -10.74 -18.36
CA VAL A 168 -15.97 -9.93 -17.43
C VAL A 168 -15.38 -8.54 -17.30
#